data_f79e9ed9cf6c04b122148e6539dabde9
#
_entry.id   f79e9ed9cf6c04b122148e6539dabde9
#
_cell.length_a   1.000
_cell.length_b   1.000
_cell.length_c   1.000
_cell.angle_alpha   90.00
_cell.angle_beta   90.00
_cell.angle_gamma   90.00
#
_symmetry.space_group_name_H-M   'P 1'
#
loop_
_entity.id
_entity.type
_entity.pdbx_description
1 polymer ?
#
loop_
_entity_poly.entity_id
_entity_poly.type
_entity_poly.pdbx_seq_one_letter_code
_entity_poly.pdbx_strand_id
1 'polypeptide(L)'
;PGQNGMDVAKEIRQYDTNMKIIFLTSSPEFAVESYSVGAYFYQLKPIWEESFFRLMDAVLGRKLLFHLGNGAVLESAGSLDDLAGQLMQYSNFFRPHRSFLVNMEYIQNISSRSIKMVNDAEIPIPHGKCSEIKNTYMEYAFNGEQAVL
;
A
#
# COMPACT_ATOMS: atom_id res chain seq x y z
N PRO A 1 -32.61 -25.33 3.67
CA PRO A 1 -31.69 -25.06 2.60
C PRO A 1 -31.32 -23.60 2.61
N GLY A 2 -30.04 -23.31 2.83
CA GLY A 2 -29.58 -21.93 2.93
C GLY A 2 -29.47 -21.24 1.57
N GLN A 3 -29.67 -19.95 1.52
CA GLN A 3 -29.32 -19.12 0.37
C GLN A 3 -27.87 -19.39 -0.03
N ASN A 4 -27.61 -19.63 -1.32
CA ASN A 4 -26.24 -19.72 -1.80
C ASN A 4 -25.65 -18.30 -2.05
N GLY A 5 -24.35 -18.20 -2.13
CA GLY A 5 -23.69 -16.90 -2.31
C GLY A 5 -24.13 -16.15 -3.60
N MET A 6 -24.57 -16.85 -4.63
CA MET A 6 -25.09 -16.25 -5.87
C MET A 6 -26.45 -15.60 -5.65
N ASP A 7 -27.32 -16.22 -4.88
CA ASP A 7 -28.63 -15.65 -4.56
C ASP A 7 -28.49 -14.37 -3.73
N VAL A 8 -27.57 -14.38 -2.76
CA VAL A 8 -27.23 -13.19 -1.97
C VAL A 8 -26.67 -12.08 -2.85
N ALA A 9 -25.78 -12.41 -3.78
CA ALA A 9 -25.21 -11.42 -4.69
C ALA A 9 -26.26 -10.81 -5.62
N LYS A 10 -27.21 -11.61 -6.14
CA LYS A 10 -28.35 -11.13 -6.95
C LYS A 10 -29.23 -10.18 -6.13
N GLU A 11 -29.48 -10.50 -4.88
CA GLU A 11 -30.26 -9.64 -3.99
C GLU A 11 -29.54 -8.31 -3.71
N ILE A 12 -28.24 -8.34 -3.40
CA ILE A 12 -27.42 -7.12 -3.21
C ILE A 12 -27.50 -6.21 -4.44
N ARG A 13 -27.43 -6.78 -5.66
CA ARG A 13 -27.47 -5.99 -6.90
C ARG A 13 -28.80 -5.28 -7.15
N GLN A 14 -29.88 -5.69 -6.50
CA GLN A 14 -31.15 -4.97 -6.56
C GLN A 14 -31.10 -3.62 -5.79
N TYR A 15 -30.22 -3.53 -4.78
CA TYR A 15 -30.11 -2.34 -3.91
C TYR A 15 -28.85 -1.52 -4.21
N ASP A 16 -27.74 -2.19 -4.56
CA ASP A 16 -26.47 -1.52 -4.83
C ASP A 16 -25.72 -2.18 -5.99
N THR A 17 -25.69 -1.47 -7.11
CA THR A 17 -24.99 -1.92 -8.32
C THR A 17 -23.49 -1.72 -8.26
N ASN A 18 -23.00 -0.87 -7.36
CA ASN A 18 -21.58 -0.49 -7.26
C ASN A 18 -20.80 -1.25 -6.17
N MET A 19 -21.51 -1.93 -5.26
CA MET A 19 -20.86 -2.72 -4.22
C MET A 19 -19.90 -3.74 -4.82
N LYS A 20 -18.68 -3.80 -4.32
CA LYS A 20 -17.70 -4.79 -4.76
C LYS A 20 -17.98 -6.12 -4.10
N ILE A 21 -18.34 -7.12 -4.90
CA ILE A 21 -18.66 -8.48 -4.44
C ILE A 21 -17.49 -9.39 -4.79
N ILE A 22 -16.97 -10.09 -3.79
CA ILE A 22 -15.91 -11.08 -3.94
C ILE A 22 -16.45 -12.43 -3.49
N PHE A 23 -16.32 -13.43 -4.35
CA PHE A 23 -16.64 -14.82 -3.99
C PHE A 23 -15.37 -15.54 -3.50
N LEU A 24 -15.45 -16.13 -2.32
CA LEU A 24 -14.44 -17.05 -1.78
C LEU A 24 -15.07 -18.43 -1.64
N THR A 25 -14.72 -19.37 -2.49
CA THR A 25 -15.39 -20.65 -2.59
C THR A 25 -14.44 -21.80 -2.88
N SER A 26 -14.85 -23.02 -2.54
CA SER A 26 -14.14 -24.22 -2.95
C SER A 26 -14.67 -24.78 -4.28
N SER A 27 -15.77 -24.24 -4.80
CA SER A 27 -16.45 -24.73 -6.02
C SER A 27 -16.13 -23.83 -7.21
N PRO A 28 -15.55 -24.34 -8.29
CA PRO A 28 -15.27 -23.57 -9.50
C PRO A 28 -16.52 -23.37 -10.39
N GLU A 29 -17.61 -24.09 -10.11
CA GLU A 29 -18.77 -24.22 -11.00
C GLU A 29 -19.51 -22.90 -11.24
N PHE A 30 -19.47 -22.00 -10.26
CA PHE A 30 -20.18 -20.72 -10.31
C PHE A 30 -19.31 -19.57 -10.85
N ALA A 31 -18.08 -19.84 -11.29
CA ALA A 31 -17.18 -18.80 -11.76
C ALA A 31 -17.78 -18.01 -12.94
N VAL A 32 -18.37 -18.69 -13.91
CA VAL A 32 -19.01 -18.07 -15.07
C VAL A 32 -20.25 -17.28 -14.65
N GLU A 33 -21.08 -17.85 -13.77
CA GLU A 33 -22.30 -17.18 -13.30
C GLU A 33 -21.98 -15.92 -12.47
N SER A 34 -20.84 -15.87 -11.80
CA SER A 34 -20.42 -14.70 -11.01
C SER A 34 -20.29 -13.42 -11.85
N TYR A 35 -20.02 -13.54 -13.15
CA TYR A 35 -20.02 -12.39 -14.08
C TYR A 35 -21.40 -11.77 -14.25
N SER A 36 -22.46 -12.55 -14.18
CA SER A 36 -23.84 -12.04 -14.33
C SER A 36 -24.27 -11.11 -13.20
N VAL A 37 -23.67 -11.26 -12.02
CA VAL A 37 -23.89 -10.38 -10.87
C VAL A 37 -22.81 -9.32 -10.74
N GLY A 38 -21.96 -9.16 -11.75
CA GLY A 38 -20.88 -8.17 -11.74
C GLY A 38 -19.92 -8.38 -10.56
N ALA A 39 -19.53 -9.62 -10.28
CA ALA A 39 -18.54 -9.92 -9.26
C ALA A 39 -17.23 -9.19 -9.55
N TYR A 40 -16.67 -8.57 -8.54
CA TYR A 40 -15.37 -7.91 -8.66
C TYR A 40 -14.22 -8.93 -8.76
N PHE A 41 -14.35 -10.02 -8.01
CA PHE A 41 -13.40 -11.12 -8.03
C PHE A 41 -14.04 -12.45 -7.63
N TYR A 42 -13.50 -13.53 -8.16
CA TYR A 42 -13.88 -14.91 -7.82
C TYR A 42 -12.62 -15.70 -7.46
N GLN A 43 -12.49 -16.09 -6.21
CA GLN A 43 -11.30 -16.74 -5.68
C GLN A 43 -11.62 -18.13 -5.14
N LEU A 44 -10.91 -19.12 -5.63
CA LEU A 44 -10.97 -20.49 -5.09
C LEU A 44 -10.18 -20.61 -3.81
N LYS A 45 -10.72 -21.35 -2.85
CA LYS A 45 -10.01 -21.76 -1.64
C LYS A 45 -9.01 -22.90 -1.97
N PRO A 46 -7.89 -23.00 -1.25
CA PRO A 46 -7.41 -22.11 -0.21
C PRO A 46 -6.90 -20.79 -0.75
N ILE A 47 -7.11 -19.72 0.00
CA ILE A 47 -6.50 -18.42 -0.29
C ILE A 47 -5.32 -18.23 0.65
N TRP A 48 -4.16 -17.93 0.08
CA TRP A 48 -2.96 -17.61 0.85
C TRP A 48 -3.04 -16.18 1.35
N GLU A 49 -2.51 -15.92 2.52
CA GLU A 49 -2.54 -14.61 3.18
C GLU A 49 -2.07 -13.48 2.27
N GLU A 50 -0.96 -13.66 1.58
CA GLU A 50 -0.41 -12.68 0.63
C GLU A 50 -1.39 -12.38 -0.52
N SER A 51 -2.01 -13.42 -1.10
CA SER A 51 -3.01 -13.26 -2.18
C SER A 51 -4.27 -12.56 -1.67
N PHE A 52 -4.68 -12.83 -0.43
CA PHE A 52 -5.80 -12.15 0.20
C PHE A 52 -5.54 -10.64 0.37
N PHE A 53 -4.37 -10.27 0.90
CA PHE A 53 -4.03 -8.85 1.08
C PHE A 53 -3.92 -8.11 -0.26
N ARG A 54 -3.31 -8.69 -1.29
CA ARG A 54 -3.27 -8.12 -2.64
C ARG A 54 -4.68 -7.89 -3.21
N LEU A 55 -5.57 -8.85 -3.02
CA LEU A 55 -6.96 -8.73 -3.44
C LEU A 55 -7.66 -7.58 -2.70
N MET A 56 -7.48 -7.50 -1.38
CA MET A 56 -8.06 -6.44 -0.55
C MET A 56 -7.52 -5.06 -0.94
N ASP A 57 -6.24 -4.92 -1.22
CA ASP A 57 -5.64 -3.66 -1.68
C ASP A 57 -6.26 -3.21 -3.02
N ALA A 58 -6.46 -4.13 -3.96
CA ALA A 58 -7.12 -3.85 -5.23
C ALA A 58 -8.59 -3.46 -5.03
N VAL A 59 -9.32 -4.15 -4.15
CA VAL A 59 -10.73 -3.88 -3.85
C VAL A 59 -10.93 -2.54 -3.18
N LEU A 60 -10.07 -2.21 -2.23
CA LEU A 60 -10.12 -0.95 -1.48
C LEU A 60 -9.59 0.22 -2.31
N GLY A 61 -9.08 -0.05 -3.52
CA GLY A 61 -8.52 0.98 -4.38
C GLY A 61 -7.28 1.63 -3.77
N ARG A 62 -6.51 0.88 -2.95
CA ARG A 62 -5.26 1.38 -2.39
C ARG A 62 -4.29 1.65 -3.52
N LYS A 63 -3.83 2.89 -3.57
CA LYS A 63 -2.90 3.37 -4.56
C LYS A 63 -1.63 3.81 -3.87
N LEU A 64 -0.50 3.47 -4.49
CA LEU A 64 0.79 4.02 -4.16
C LEU A 64 1.03 5.26 -5.01
N LEU A 65 1.42 6.35 -4.37
CA LEU A 65 1.86 7.56 -5.04
C LEU A 65 3.38 7.65 -4.88
N PHE A 66 4.08 7.64 -6.00
CA PHE A 66 5.54 7.82 -6.07
C PHE A 66 5.82 9.27 -6.39
N HIS A 67 6.30 10.02 -5.41
CA HIS A 67 6.76 11.39 -5.58
C HIS A 67 8.23 11.38 -5.99
N LEU A 68 8.51 11.75 -7.22
CA LEU A 68 9.86 11.78 -7.78
C LEU A 68 10.57 13.09 -7.44
N GLY A 69 11.90 13.06 -7.43
CA GLY A 69 12.73 14.24 -7.13
C GLY A 69 12.54 15.41 -8.10
N ASN A 70 12.06 15.16 -9.32
CA ASN A 70 11.73 16.17 -10.31
C ASN A 70 10.32 16.79 -10.14
N GLY A 71 9.59 16.40 -9.09
CA GLY A 71 8.23 16.86 -8.79
C GLY A 71 7.12 16.08 -9.50
N ALA A 72 7.44 15.13 -10.37
CA ALA A 72 6.43 14.26 -10.98
C ALA A 72 5.85 13.28 -9.94
N VAL A 73 4.57 12.94 -10.10
CA VAL A 73 3.88 11.93 -9.28
C VAL A 73 3.41 10.81 -10.18
N LEU A 74 3.83 9.60 -9.85
CA LEU A 74 3.37 8.38 -10.51
C LEU A 74 2.42 7.63 -9.59
N GLU A 75 1.40 7.02 -10.17
CA GLU A 75 0.40 6.23 -9.45
C GLU A 75 0.51 4.77 -9.85
N SER A 76 0.48 3.89 -8.86
CA SER A 76 0.46 2.44 -9.08
C SER A 76 -0.47 1.79 -8.07
N ALA A 77 -1.08 0.67 -8.45
CA ALA A 77 -1.77 -0.19 -7.49
C ALA A 77 -0.73 -0.96 -6.68
N GLY A 78 -0.96 -1.10 -5.38
CA GLY A 78 -0.08 -1.89 -4.53
C GLY A 78 -0.20 -1.58 -3.05
N SER A 79 0.59 -2.30 -2.26
CA SER A 79 0.70 -2.14 -0.82
C SER A 79 2.02 -1.44 -0.47
N LEU A 80 1.95 -0.44 0.42
CA LEU A 80 3.16 0.21 0.94
C LEU A 80 3.98 -0.75 1.81
N ASP A 81 3.34 -1.71 2.46
CA ASP A 81 4.02 -2.72 3.28
C ASP A 81 4.88 -3.65 2.44
N ASP A 82 4.35 -4.12 1.30
CA ASP A 82 5.12 -4.95 0.34
C ASP A 82 6.29 -4.18 -0.26
N LEU A 83 6.07 -2.93 -0.64
CA LEU A 83 7.11 -2.07 -1.18
C LEU A 83 8.19 -1.78 -0.12
N ALA A 84 7.79 -1.49 1.12
CA ALA A 84 8.72 -1.28 2.23
C ALA A 84 9.56 -2.54 2.50
N GLY A 85 8.95 -3.72 2.48
CA GLY A 85 9.68 -5.00 2.61
C GLY A 85 10.78 -5.20 1.57
N GLN A 86 10.58 -4.67 0.36
CA GLN A 86 11.57 -4.75 -0.71
C GLN A 86 12.64 -3.65 -0.62
N LEU A 87 12.28 -2.44 -0.27
CA LEU A 87 13.18 -1.28 -0.33
C LEU A 87 13.95 -1.01 0.96
N MET A 88 13.44 -1.40 2.13
CA MET A 88 14.14 -1.18 3.41
C MET A 88 15.40 -2.04 3.59
N GLN A 89 15.69 -2.98 2.69
CA GLN A 89 17.00 -3.62 2.63
C GLN A 89 18.12 -2.67 2.17
N TYR A 90 17.76 -1.57 1.50
CA TYR A 90 18.70 -0.53 1.09
C TYR A 90 18.78 0.54 2.18
N SER A 91 20.00 0.94 2.55
CA SER A 91 20.27 1.85 3.67
C SER A 91 19.72 3.26 3.51
N ASN A 92 19.42 3.67 2.28
CA ASN A 92 18.86 4.98 1.95
C ASN A 92 17.32 5.05 2.10
N PHE A 93 16.63 3.92 2.34
CA PHE A 93 15.19 3.93 2.56
C PHE A 93 14.86 3.71 4.03
N PHE A 94 13.89 4.47 4.54
CA PHE A 94 13.31 4.26 5.86
C PHE A 94 11.83 4.63 5.88
N ARG A 95 11.14 4.17 6.92
CA ARG A 95 9.70 4.36 7.08
C ARG A 95 9.39 5.21 8.31
N PRO A 96 9.32 6.55 8.17
CA PRO A 96 9.06 7.46 9.28
C PRO A 96 7.63 7.38 9.80
N HIS A 97 6.70 6.94 8.97
CA HIS A 97 5.28 6.84 9.28
C HIS A 97 4.66 5.65 8.52
N ARG A 98 3.59 5.05 9.08
CA ARG A 98 2.91 3.92 8.45
C ARG A 98 2.46 4.14 7.00
N SER A 99 2.23 5.39 6.63
CA SER A 99 1.73 5.79 5.30
C SER A 99 2.81 6.32 4.36
N PHE A 100 4.07 6.37 4.80
CA PHE A 100 5.16 6.95 4.01
C PHE A 100 6.41 6.09 4.05
N LEU A 101 7.01 5.88 2.89
CA LEU A 101 8.35 5.34 2.70
C LEU A 101 9.20 6.42 2.05
N VAL A 102 10.36 6.72 2.62
CA VAL A 102 11.19 7.85 2.24
C VAL A 102 12.58 7.40 1.82
N ASN A 103 13.06 7.92 0.70
CA ASN A 103 14.46 7.86 0.33
C ASN A 103 15.19 9.06 0.97
N MET A 104 16.14 8.77 1.86
CA MET A 104 16.88 9.78 2.64
C MET A 104 17.76 10.70 1.79
N GLU A 105 18.14 10.27 0.59
CA GLU A 105 18.91 11.10 -0.35
C GLU A 105 18.16 12.37 -0.79
N TYR A 106 16.84 12.33 -0.75
CA TYR A 106 15.96 13.43 -1.17
C TYR A 106 15.39 14.23 -0.02
N ILE A 107 15.92 14.07 1.19
CA ILE A 107 15.54 14.90 2.34
C ILE A 107 16.27 16.24 2.25
N GLN A 108 15.49 17.33 2.29
CA GLN A 108 16.01 18.69 2.34
C GLN A 108 16.22 19.15 3.79
N ASN A 109 15.24 18.89 4.67
CA ASN A 109 15.28 19.30 6.07
C ASN A 109 14.38 18.43 6.95
N ILE A 110 14.74 18.29 8.22
CA ILE A 110 13.93 17.62 9.25
C ILE A 110 13.63 18.58 10.37
N SER A 111 12.38 19.00 10.48
CA SER A 111 11.85 19.82 11.57
C SER A 111 11.39 18.94 12.76
N SER A 112 10.81 19.57 13.77
CA SER A 112 10.19 18.82 14.87
C SER A 112 8.89 18.11 14.52
N ARG A 113 8.23 18.51 13.41
CA ARG A 113 6.89 18.05 13.01
C ARG A 113 6.83 17.39 11.66
N SER A 114 7.78 17.69 10.77
CA SER A 114 7.78 17.19 9.39
C SER A 114 9.18 16.99 8.84
N ILE A 115 9.27 16.11 7.84
CA ILE A 115 10.42 15.96 6.96
C ILE A 115 10.07 16.67 5.67
N LYS A 116 10.87 17.67 5.29
CA LYS A 116 10.74 18.35 4.01
C LYS A 116 11.62 17.67 2.97
N MET A 117 11.02 17.32 1.84
CA MET A 117 11.71 16.72 0.70
C MET A 117 12.15 17.77 -0.31
N VAL A 118 13.09 17.43 -1.18
CA VAL A 118 13.62 18.34 -2.23
C VAL A 118 12.56 18.80 -3.23
N ASN A 119 11.47 18.07 -3.38
CA ASN A 119 10.31 18.42 -4.22
C ASN A 119 9.24 19.21 -3.49
N ASP A 120 9.57 19.80 -2.34
CA ASP A 120 8.68 20.53 -1.42
C ASP A 120 7.57 19.69 -0.75
N ALA A 121 7.53 18.38 -0.95
CA ALA A 121 6.62 17.51 -0.22
C ALA A 121 6.98 17.50 1.28
N GLU A 122 5.96 17.53 2.14
CA GLU A 122 6.12 17.43 3.58
C GLU A 122 5.56 16.11 4.11
N ILE A 123 6.38 15.38 4.84
CA ILE A 123 6.03 14.10 5.46
C ILE A 123 5.85 14.32 6.95
N PRO A 124 4.68 14.06 7.53
CA PRO A 124 4.45 14.30 8.95
C PRO A 124 5.26 13.35 9.82
N ILE A 125 5.82 13.87 10.90
CA ILE A 125 6.53 13.10 11.93
C ILE A 125 5.52 12.77 13.03
N PRO A 126 5.33 11.47 13.38
CA PRO A 126 4.49 11.09 14.50
C PRO A 126 5.03 11.67 15.81
N HIS A 127 4.10 11.99 16.71
CA HIS A 127 4.48 12.54 18.03
C HIS A 127 5.50 11.65 18.76
N GLY A 128 6.56 12.25 19.28
CA GLY A 128 7.62 11.53 19.99
C GLY A 128 8.65 10.81 19.11
N LYS A 129 8.51 10.80 17.78
CA LYS A 129 9.41 10.09 16.86
C LYS A 129 10.52 10.95 16.24
N CYS A 130 10.51 12.26 16.49
CA CYS A 130 11.44 13.18 15.85
C CYS A 130 12.92 12.83 16.13
N SER A 131 13.27 12.49 17.37
CA SER A 131 14.64 12.13 17.74
C SER A 131 15.11 10.85 17.07
N GLU A 132 14.26 9.81 17.01
CA GLU A 132 14.54 8.55 16.33
C GLU A 132 14.79 8.77 14.84
N ILE A 133 13.92 9.54 14.19
CA ILE A 133 14.03 9.87 12.76
C ILE A 133 15.31 10.66 12.47
N LYS A 134 15.64 11.65 13.29
CA LYS A 134 16.88 12.41 13.13
C LYS A 134 18.13 11.54 13.32
N ASN A 135 18.13 10.65 14.29
CA ASN A 135 19.24 9.73 14.52
C ASN A 135 19.42 8.80 13.30
N THR A 136 18.35 8.20 12.78
CA THR A 136 18.38 7.35 11.59
C THR A 136 18.98 8.11 10.39
N TYR A 137 18.55 9.35 10.18
CA TYR A 137 19.08 10.19 9.10
C TYR A 137 20.56 10.53 9.30
N MET A 138 20.97 10.85 10.52
CA MET A 138 22.37 11.15 10.81
C MET A 138 23.28 9.93 10.61
N GLU A 139 22.85 8.76 11.06
CA GLU A 139 23.58 7.51 10.81
C GLU A 139 23.77 7.25 9.32
N TYR A 140 22.72 7.45 8.52
CA TYR A 140 22.79 7.35 7.07
C TYR A 140 23.79 8.37 6.48
N ALA A 141 23.72 9.63 6.88
CA ALA A 141 24.59 10.69 6.38
C ALA A 141 26.08 10.44 6.72
N PHE A 142 26.37 10.00 7.94
CA PHE A 142 27.74 9.65 8.34
C PHE A 142 28.31 8.44 7.61
N ASN A 143 27.48 7.41 7.38
CA ASN A 143 27.92 6.23 6.62
C ASN A 143 28.16 6.55 5.14
N GLY A 144 27.42 7.51 4.58
CA GLY A 144 27.61 8.01 3.22
C GLY A 144 28.94 8.77 3.03
N GLU A 145 29.38 9.54 4.04
CA GLU A 145 30.66 10.26 4.00
C GLU A 145 31.87 9.33 4.10
N GLN A 146 31.75 8.18 4.77
CA GLN A 146 32.84 7.18 4.85
C GLN A 146 33.05 6.40 3.55
N ALA A 147 32.07 6.39 2.65
CA ALA A 147 32.17 5.68 1.36
C ALA A 147 32.89 6.50 0.27
N VAL A 148 33.31 7.73 0.55
CA VAL A 148 33.96 8.67 -0.39
C VAL A 148 35.46 8.81 -0.14
N LEU A 149 36.03 8.02 0.75
CA LEU A 149 37.48 7.98 1.03
C LEU A 149 38.16 6.87 0.23
#